data_3a8e83b17496722be708892fcd4b76b0
#
_entry.id   3a8e83b17496722be708892fcd4b76b0
#
_cell.length_a   1.000
_cell.length_b   1.000
_cell.length_c   1.000
_cell.angle_alpha   90.00
_cell.angle_beta   90.00
_cell.angle_gamma   90.00
#
_symmetry.space_group_name_H-M   'P 1'
#
loop_
_entity.id
_entity.type
_entity.pdbx_description
1 polymer ?
#
loop_
_entity_poly.entity_id
_entity_poly.type
_entity_poly.pdbx_seq_one_letter_code
_entity_poly.pdbx_strand_id
1 'polypeptide(L)'
;MEKTLNLIKNDPWLEPFADAIAGRHQFVLDKEAELTNKGKQTLSDFASGYLYFGLHRTAKGWTFREWAPNASHIYMVGTFNNWEEKATYKLKKLKNGIWEINLPEGAIHHGDLYKLNVYWDGGQGERIPAWIRRIVQDENTKIFSAPVSYTH
;
A
#
# COMPACT_ATOMS: atom_id res chain seq x y z
N MET A 1 -34.91 14.77 15.14
CA MET A 1 -35.29 15.29 13.80
C MET A 1 -34.14 15.04 12.85
N GLU A 2 -34.28 14.06 12.00
CA GLU A 2 -33.31 13.75 10.94
C GLU A 2 -33.25 14.94 9.97
N LYS A 3 -32.09 15.52 9.81
CA LYS A 3 -31.89 16.67 8.93
C LYS A 3 -31.98 16.12 7.50
N THR A 4 -33.14 16.34 6.84
CA THR A 4 -33.33 15.95 5.44
C THR A 4 -32.18 16.48 4.62
N LEU A 5 -31.48 15.60 3.92
CA LEU A 5 -30.32 15.98 3.12
C LEU A 5 -30.72 17.00 2.04
N ASN A 6 -29.88 18.00 1.81
CA ASN A 6 -30.14 19.04 0.81
C ASN A 6 -30.37 18.46 -0.60
N LEU A 7 -29.77 17.30 -0.92
CA LEU A 7 -29.99 16.61 -2.17
C LEU A 7 -31.48 16.30 -2.41
N ILE A 8 -32.16 15.76 -1.40
CA ILE A 8 -33.59 15.40 -1.48
C ILE A 8 -34.47 16.65 -1.54
N LYS A 9 -34.09 17.74 -0.81
CA LYS A 9 -34.79 19.01 -0.89
C LYS A 9 -34.73 19.67 -2.26
N ASN A 10 -33.59 19.51 -2.94
CA ASN A 10 -33.36 20.11 -4.25
C ASN A 10 -33.94 19.27 -5.39
N ASP A 11 -34.15 17.98 -5.17
CA ASP A 11 -34.75 17.07 -6.16
C ASP A 11 -35.81 16.17 -5.48
N PRO A 12 -37.11 16.55 -5.54
CA PRO A 12 -38.21 15.79 -4.93
C PRO A 12 -38.38 14.37 -5.49
N TRP A 13 -37.86 14.06 -6.70
CA TRP A 13 -37.89 12.71 -7.27
C TRP A 13 -37.03 11.72 -6.50
N LEU A 14 -36.11 12.20 -5.64
CA LEU A 14 -35.30 11.38 -4.77
C LEU A 14 -35.98 10.98 -3.46
N GLU A 15 -37.18 11.54 -3.14
CA GLU A 15 -37.87 11.25 -1.89
C GLU A 15 -38.16 9.76 -1.65
N PRO A 16 -38.54 8.94 -2.66
CA PRO A 16 -38.69 7.49 -2.49
C PRO A 16 -37.41 6.74 -2.10
N PHE A 17 -36.27 7.39 -2.27
CA PHE A 17 -34.95 6.84 -1.99
C PHE A 17 -34.27 7.48 -0.78
N ALA A 18 -35.01 8.30 -0.02
CA ALA A 18 -34.49 9.10 1.10
C ALA A 18 -33.74 8.27 2.12
N ASP A 19 -34.29 7.12 2.53
CA ASP A 19 -33.63 6.22 3.51
C ASP A 19 -32.33 5.62 2.97
N ALA A 20 -32.31 5.22 1.71
CA ALA A 20 -31.10 4.68 1.09
C ALA A 20 -29.98 5.75 0.98
N ILE A 21 -30.38 6.98 0.64
CA ILE A 21 -29.45 8.13 0.55
C ILE A 21 -28.93 8.50 1.93
N ALA A 22 -29.80 8.57 2.94
CA ALA A 22 -29.43 8.84 4.32
C ALA A 22 -28.49 7.75 4.88
N GLY A 23 -28.80 6.47 4.61
CA GLY A 23 -27.97 5.35 5.04
C GLY A 23 -26.57 5.39 4.43
N ARG A 24 -26.44 5.73 3.14
CA ARG A 24 -25.13 5.90 2.49
C ARG A 24 -24.37 7.09 3.07
N HIS A 25 -25.04 8.19 3.33
CA HIS A 25 -24.41 9.35 3.95
C HIS A 25 -23.92 9.02 5.37
N GLN A 26 -24.74 8.36 6.18
CA GLN A 26 -24.35 7.92 7.51
C GLN A 26 -23.15 6.97 7.48
N PHE A 27 -23.14 6.03 6.54
CA PHE A 27 -21.99 5.12 6.37
C PHE A 27 -20.68 5.88 6.12
N VAL A 28 -20.69 6.95 5.31
CA VAL A 28 -19.50 7.79 5.07
C VAL A 28 -19.07 8.48 6.37
N LEU A 29 -20.01 9.05 7.13
CA LEU A 29 -19.70 9.73 8.40
C LEU A 29 -19.13 8.75 9.44
N ASP A 30 -19.72 7.55 9.54
CA ASP A 30 -19.25 6.51 10.45
C ASP A 30 -17.84 6.05 10.07
N LYS A 31 -17.57 5.87 8.76
CA LYS A 31 -16.25 5.50 8.27
C LYS A 31 -15.23 6.61 8.51
N GLU A 32 -15.57 7.86 8.29
CA GLU A 32 -14.73 9.01 8.63
C GLU A 32 -14.41 9.04 10.13
N ALA A 33 -15.42 8.86 10.98
CA ALA A 33 -15.23 8.81 12.43
C ALA A 33 -14.32 7.65 12.86
N GLU A 34 -14.44 6.49 12.22
CA GLU A 34 -13.55 5.34 12.44
C GLU A 34 -12.10 5.69 12.08
N LEU A 35 -11.86 6.19 10.85
CA LEU A 35 -10.53 6.48 10.32
C LEU A 35 -9.85 7.64 11.07
N THR A 36 -10.61 8.60 11.53
CA THR A 36 -10.11 9.76 12.29
C THR A 36 -10.04 9.52 13.80
N ASN A 37 -10.29 8.30 14.26
CA ASN A 37 -10.39 7.98 15.68
C ASN A 37 -11.34 8.94 16.41
N LYS A 38 -12.55 9.10 15.85
CA LYS A 38 -13.62 10.03 16.32
C LYS A 38 -13.16 11.49 16.37
N GLY A 39 -12.44 11.94 15.33
CA GLY A 39 -11.99 13.32 15.19
C GLY A 39 -10.73 13.67 15.97
N LYS A 40 -10.03 12.70 16.57
CA LYS A 40 -8.74 12.92 17.24
C LYS A 40 -7.58 13.15 16.28
N GLN A 41 -7.74 12.77 15.02
CA GLN A 41 -6.82 13.02 13.91
C GLN A 41 -7.62 13.37 12.65
N THR A 42 -6.95 13.96 11.67
CA THR A 42 -7.56 14.27 10.37
C THR A 42 -7.51 13.07 9.42
N LEU A 43 -8.28 13.09 8.34
CA LEU A 43 -8.13 12.13 7.24
C LEU A 43 -6.75 12.22 6.59
N SER A 44 -6.14 13.41 6.56
CA SER A 44 -4.76 13.60 6.08
C SER A 44 -3.74 12.89 6.96
N ASP A 45 -3.92 12.91 8.28
CA ASP A 45 -3.06 12.16 9.22
C ASP A 45 -3.22 10.66 9.02
N PHE A 46 -4.46 10.19 8.80
CA PHE A 46 -4.73 8.78 8.47
C PHE A 46 -4.06 8.38 7.15
N ALA A 47 -4.06 9.26 6.15
CA ALA A 47 -3.48 9.02 4.82
C ALA A 47 -1.94 8.99 4.79
N SER A 48 -1.29 8.75 5.92
CA SER A 48 0.18 8.69 6.08
C SER A 48 0.80 7.32 5.75
N GLY A 49 0.06 6.44 5.07
CA GLY A 49 0.52 5.10 4.70
C GLY A 49 1.87 5.07 3.96
N TYR A 50 2.20 6.12 3.21
CA TYR A 50 3.49 6.27 2.54
C TYR A 50 4.70 6.40 3.50
N LEU A 51 4.48 6.73 4.76
CA LEU A 51 5.50 6.75 5.81
C LEU A 51 5.71 5.35 6.43
N TYR A 52 4.77 4.44 6.23
CA TYR A 52 4.79 3.10 6.78
C TYR A 52 5.13 2.05 5.72
N PHE A 53 4.44 2.10 4.56
CA PHE A 53 4.64 1.18 3.45
C PHE A 53 5.75 1.65 2.51
N GLY A 54 6.26 0.71 1.71
CA GLY A 54 7.38 0.94 0.81
C GLY A 54 8.72 0.68 1.48
N LEU A 55 9.78 1.13 0.82
CA LEU A 55 11.16 0.94 1.26
C LEU A 55 11.66 2.18 1.98
N HIS A 56 12.03 2.01 3.24
CA HIS A 56 12.53 3.08 4.11
C HIS A 56 13.91 2.75 4.66
N ARG A 57 14.80 3.74 4.65
CA ARG A 57 16.06 3.64 5.34
C ARG A 57 15.85 3.90 6.85
N THR A 58 16.48 3.09 7.67
CA THR A 58 16.45 3.20 9.12
C THR A 58 17.88 3.29 9.67
N ALA A 59 18.05 3.59 10.94
CA ALA A 59 19.37 3.60 11.57
C ALA A 59 20.09 2.23 11.59
N LYS A 60 19.36 1.14 11.34
CA LYS A 60 19.89 -0.24 11.34
C LYS A 60 19.95 -0.89 9.96
N GLY A 61 19.64 -0.13 8.90
CA GLY A 61 19.55 -0.65 7.54
C GLY A 61 18.25 -0.24 6.85
N TRP A 62 17.52 -1.19 6.32
CA TRP A 62 16.31 -0.94 5.52
C TRP A 62 15.12 -1.70 6.09
N THR A 63 13.95 -1.07 6.04
CA THR A 63 12.67 -1.74 6.27
C THR A 63 11.81 -1.57 5.03
N PHE A 64 11.31 -2.68 4.51
CA PHE A 64 10.34 -2.67 3.42
C PHE A 64 9.03 -3.28 3.89
N ARG A 65 7.91 -2.63 3.56
CA ARG A 65 6.56 -3.13 3.84
C ARG A 65 5.66 -3.04 2.63
N GLU A 66 4.85 -4.08 2.45
CA GLU A 66 3.83 -4.15 1.41
C GLU A 66 2.52 -4.70 1.97
N TRP A 67 1.40 -4.31 1.37
CA TRP A 67 0.10 -4.86 1.70
C TRP A 67 -0.35 -5.82 0.60
N ALA A 68 -0.45 -7.10 0.95
CA ALA A 68 -0.85 -8.18 0.06
C ALA A 68 -1.60 -9.26 0.83
N PRO A 69 -2.89 -9.04 1.17
CA PRO A 69 -3.64 -9.92 2.08
C PRO A 69 -3.79 -11.34 1.56
N ASN A 70 -3.87 -11.53 0.25
CA ASN A 70 -4.06 -12.83 -0.40
C ASN A 70 -2.74 -13.52 -0.77
N ALA A 71 -1.59 -12.90 -0.51
CA ALA A 71 -0.30 -13.52 -0.77
C ALA A 71 -0.01 -14.66 0.22
N SER A 72 0.60 -15.73 -0.28
CA SER A 72 1.13 -16.85 0.50
C SER A 72 2.62 -16.69 0.81
N HIS A 73 3.39 -16.15 -0.14
CA HIS A 73 4.81 -15.85 -0.03
C HIS A 73 5.15 -14.60 -0.83
N ILE A 74 6.14 -13.83 -0.36
CA ILE A 74 6.71 -12.70 -1.11
C ILE A 74 8.22 -12.73 -0.96
N TYR A 75 8.92 -12.56 -2.08
CA TYR A 75 10.37 -12.36 -2.13
C TYR A 75 10.69 -11.02 -2.78
N MET A 76 11.66 -10.33 -2.23
CA MET A 76 12.26 -9.16 -2.89
C MET A 76 13.38 -9.66 -3.80
N VAL A 77 13.32 -9.35 -5.09
CA VAL A 77 14.32 -9.70 -6.09
C VAL A 77 14.83 -8.43 -6.77
N GLY A 78 16.10 -8.41 -7.13
CA GLY A 78 16.69 -7.24 -7.74
C GLY A 78 18.16 -7.41 -8.11
N THR A 79 18.82 -6.32 -8.50
CA THR A 79 20.23 -6.31 -8.86
C THR A 79 21.14 -6.80 -7.73
N PHE A 80 20.74 -6.59 -6.49
CA PHE A 80 21.49 -6.99 -5.28
C PHE A 80 21.52 -8.50 -5.03
N ASN A 81 20.66 -9.28 -5.65
CA ASN A 81 20.61 -10.75 -5.52
C ASN A 81 20.54 -11.49 -6.86
N ASN A 82 20.90 -10.81 -7.96
CA ASN A 82 20.85 -11.33 -9.34
C ASN A 82 19.43 -11.74 -9.77
N TRP A 83 18.40 -11.06 -9.27
CA TRP A 83 16.97 -11.35 -9.53
C TRP A 83 16.54 -12.75 -9.07
N GLU A 84 17.31 -13.36 -8.16
CA GLU A 84 17.03 -14.68 -7.60
C GLU A 84 16.27 -14.59 -6.28
N GLU A 85 15.40 -15.55 -6.05
CA GLU A 85 14.74 -15.71 -4.75
C GLU A 85 15.71 -16.30 -3.74
N LYS A 86 16.02 -15.54 -2.70
CA LYS A 86 16.86 -15.97 -1.58
C LYS A 86 16.10 -15.86 -0.27
N ALA A 87 16.30 -16.82 0.62
CA ALA A 87 15.66 -16.83 1.93
C ALA A 87 15.90 -15.54 2.73
N THR A 88 17.06 -14.91 2.55
CA THR A 88 17.44 -13.63 3.17
C THR A 88 16.61 -12.45 2.69
N TYR A 89 15.93 -12.58 1.54
CA TYR A 89 15.07 -11.56 0.94
C TYR A 89 13.59 -11.96 0.94
N LYS A 90 13.21 -13.01 1.71
CA LYS A 90 11.83 -13.41 1.91
C LYS A 90 11.15 -12.51 2.93
N LEU A 91 9.99 -11.96 2.58
CA LEU A 91 9.19 -11.16 3.48
C LEU A 91 8.47 -12.04 4.50
N LYS A 92 8.29 -11.50 5.70
CA LYS A 92 7.51 -12.11 6.78
C LYS A 92 6.09 -11.55 6.75
N LYS A 93 5.09 -12.43 6.83
CA LYS A 93 3.68 -12.06 6.95
C LYS A 93 3.41 -11.56 8.38
N LEU A 94 2.84 -10.36 8.47
CA LEU A 94 2.33 -9.76 9.70
C LEU A 94 0.80 -9.88 9.75
N LYS A 95 0.16 -9.19 10.70
CA LYS A 95 -1.30 -9.10 10.79
C LYS A 95 -1.86 -8.22 9.65
N ASN A 96 -3.16 -8.36 9.39
CA ASN A 96 -3.93 -7.50 8.46
C ASN A 96 -3.40 -7.48 7.01
N GLY A 97 -2.76 -8.57 6.55
CA GLY A 97 -2.25 -8.68 5.18
C GLY A 97 -0.97 -7.90 4.90
N ILE A 98 -0.30 -7.41 5.94
CA ILE A 98 0.97 -6.69 5.83
C ILE A 98 2.11 -7.71 5.74
N TRP A 99 3.09 -7.39 4.90
CA TRP A 99 4.34 -8.12 4.75
C TRP A 99 5.51 -7.19 5.04
N GLU A 100 6.53 -7.70 5.72
CA GLU A 100 7.69 -6.91 6.12
C GLU A 100 8.99 -7.68 5.92
N ILE A 101 10.04 -6.95 5.55
CA ILE A 101 11.42 -7.41 5.64
C ILE A 101 12.29 -6.30 6.21
N ASN A 102 13.23 -6.69 7.06
CA ASN A 102 14.29 -5.82 7.57
C ASN A 102 15.62 -6.31 7.03
N LEU A 103 16.33 -5.45 6.33
CA LEU A 103 17.61 -5.75 5.69
C LEU A 103 18.72 -4.93 6.35
N PRO A 104 19.94 -5.50 6.53
CA PRO A 104 21.08 -4.74 7.01
C PRO A 104 21.50 -3.66 6.00
N GLU A 105 22.27 -2.67 6.44
CA GLU A 105 22.63 -1.49 5.65
C GLU A 105 23.26 -1.83 4.30
N GLY A 106 24.15 -2.83 4.26
CA GLY A 106 24.86 -3.25 3.04
C GLY A 106 24.09 -4.24 2.15
N ALA A 107 22.85 -4.60 2.47
CA ALA A 107 22.10 -5.60 1.69
C ALA A 107 21.58 -5.06 0.36
N ILE A 108 21.29 -3.76 0.31
CA ILE A 108 20.83 -3.05 -0.89
C ILE A 108 21.43 -1.65 -0.92
N HIS A 109 21.63 -1.08 -2.12
CA HIS A 109 22.27 0.21 -2.32
C HIS A 109 21.37 1.15 -3.13
N HIS A 110 21.63 2.44 -3.02
CA HIS A 110 20.96 3.44 -3.85
C HIS A 110 21.19 3.14 -5.35
N GLY A 111 20.11 3.17 -6.10
CA GLY A 111 20.13 2.85 -7.53
C GLY A 111 19.91 1.37 -7.86
N ASP A 112 20.01 0.46 -6.90
CA ASP A 112 19.62 -0.93 -7.13
C ASP A 112 18.18 -1.00 -7.64
N LEU A 113 17.93 -1.89 -8.58
CA LEU A 113 16.61 -2.13 -9.13
C LEU A 113 15.98 -3.35 -8.46
N TYR A 114 14.68 -3.26 -8.15
CA TYR A 114 14.00 -4.36 -7.51
C TYR A 114 12.53 -4.50 -7.92
N LYS A 115 11.99 -5.68 -7.67
CA LYS A 115 10.59 -6.08 -7.75
C LYS A 115 10.24 -7.01 -6.61
N LEU A 116 9.00 -7.43 -6.57
CA LEU A 116 8.50 -8.47 -5.69
C LEU A 116 8.05 -9.67 -6.53
N ASN A 117 8.51 -10.87 -6.18
CA ASN A 117 7.87 -12.11 -6.60
C ASN A 117 6.81 -12.47 -5.59
N VAL A 118 5.55 -12.38 -6.01
CA VAL A 118 4.39 -12.61 -5.16
C VAL A 118 3.73 -13.91 -5.54
N TYR A 119 3.49 -14.75 -4.55
CA TYR A 119 2.78 -16.02 -4.67
C TYR A 119 1.42 -15.92 -4.00
N TRP A 120 0.41 -16.51 -4.60
CA TRP A 120 -0.94 -16.63 -4.06
C TRP A 120 -1.52 -17.99 -4.41
N ASP A 121 -2.70 -18.33 -3.90
CA ASP A 121 -3.37 -19.58 -4.24
C ASP A 121 -3.64 -19.63 -5.76
N GLY A 122 -3.09 -20.68 -6.40
CA GLY A 122 -3.22 -20.92 -7.84
C GLY A 122 -2.30 -20.10 -8.74
N GLY A 123 -1.31 -19.32 -8.20
CA GLY A 123 -0.40 -18.56 -9.08
C GLY A 123 0.74 -17.84 -8.41
N GLN A 124 1.54 -17.22 -9.28
CA GLN A 124 2.64 -16.32 -8.88
C GLN A 124 2.87 -15.27 -9.96
N GLY A 125 3.56 -14.20 -9.62
CA GLY A 125 3.99 -13.20 -10.59
C GLY A 125 4.83 -12.09 -10.00
N GLU A 126 5.62 -11.49 -10.89
CA GLU A 126 6.38 -10.28 -10.54
C GLU A 126 5.43 -9.09 -10.37
N ARG A 127 5.72 -8.26 -9.38
CA ARG A 127 5.01 -7.02 -9.10
C ARG A 127 5.99 -5.90 -8.81
N ILE A 128 5.70 -4.73 -9.34
CA ILE A 128 6.31 -3.49 -8.87
C ILE A 128 5.62 -3.16 -7.53
N PRO A 129 6.39 -2.83 -6.47
CA PRO A 129 5.80 -2.49 -5.19
C PRO A 129 4.82 -1.31 -5.29
N ALA A 130 3.72 -1.35 -4.53
CA ALA A 130 2.66 -0.35 -4.63
C ALA A 130 3.09 1.04 -4.13
N TRP A 131 4.01 1.09 -3.16
CA TRP A 131 4.46 2.34 -2.52
C TRP A 131 5.84 2.77 -2.98
N ILE A 132 6.04 2.85 -4.29
CA ILE A 132 7.26 3.38 -4.88
C ILE A 132 7.06 4.81 -5.37
N ARG A 133 8.14 5.59 -5.41
CA ARG A 133 8.11 6.99 -5.87
C ARG A 133 8.57 7.16 -7.31
N ARG A 134 9.26 6.16 -7.84
CA ARG A 134 9.82 6.18 -9.19
C ARG A 134 9.79 4.80 -9.80
N ILE A 135 9.49 4.74 -11.09
CA ILE A 135 9.63 3.56 -11.94
C ILE A 135 10.66 3.88 -13.01
N VAL A 136 11.50 2.91 -13.32
CA VAL A 136 12.43 2.98 -14.46
C VAL A 136 12.15 1.84 -15.41
N GLN A 137 12.31 2.10 -16.70
CA GLN A 137 12.20 1.10 -17.75
C GLN A 137 13.59 0.82 -18.31
N ASP A 138 13.95 -0.45 -18.42
CA ASP A 138 15.16 -0.86 -19.14
C ASP A 138 14.99 -0.61 -20.63
N GLU A 139 15.97 0.03 -21.26
CA GLU A 139 15.87 0.46 -22.66
C GLU A 139 15.87 -0.72 -23.65
N ASN A 140 16.49 -1.83 -23.30
CA ASN A 140 16.61 -3.00 -24.17
C ASN A 140 15.45 -3.97 -23.97
N THR A 141 15.19 -4.36 -22.73
CA THR A 141 14.17 -5.37 -22.39
C THR A 141 12.76 -4.80 -22.28
N LYS A 142 12.64 -3.46 -22.14
CA LYS A 142 11.39 -2.73 -21.86
C LYS A 142 10.72 -3.12 -20.54
N ILE A 143 11.45 -3.80 -19.67
CA ILE A 143 10.95 -4.24 -18.37
C ILE A 143 11.02 -3.07 -17.38
N PHE A 144 9.94 -2.89 -16.60
CA PHE A 144 9.87 -1.90 -15.56
C PHE A 144 10.36 -2.43 -14.22
N SER A 145 11.04 -1.59 -13.45
CA SER A 145 11.54 -1.91 -12.10
C SER A 145 11.48 -0.68 -11.19
N ALA A 146 11.48 -0.91 -9.88
CA ALA A 146 11.58 0.13 -8.87
C ALA A 146 13.05 0.38 -8.50
N PRO A 147 13.56 1.61 -8.55
CA PRO A 147 14.89 1.90 -8.03
C PRO A 147 14.86 2.11 -6.51
N VAL A 148 15.88 1.60 -5.83
CA VAL A 148 16.16 1.94 -4.43
C VAL A 148 16.58 3.39 -4.35
N SER A 149 15.91 4.17 -3.52
CA SER A 149 16.17 5.61 -3.36
C SER A 149 16.36 5.97 -1.90
N TYR A 150 17.33 6.85 -1.62
CA TYR A 150 17.54 7.48 -0.32
C TYR A 150 16.65 8.72 -0.11
N THR A 151 15.73 9.02 -1.01
CA THR A 151 14.91 10.24 -0.85
C THR A 151 14.15 10.23 0.47
N HIS A 152 14.52 11.18 1.28
CA HIS A 152 13.89 11.54 2.54
C HIS A 152 12.58 12.29 2.29
#